data_6a33d0e4f03a42955fd9200bca13cee4
#
_entry.id   6a33d0e4f03a42955fd9200bca13cee4
#
_cell.length_a   1.000
_cell.length_b   1.000
_cell.length_c   1.000
_cell.angle_alpha   90.00
_cell.angle_beta   90.00
_cell.angle_gamma   90.00
#
_symmetry.space_group_name_H-M   'P 1'
#
loop_
_entity.id
_entity.type
_entity.pdbx_description
1 polymer ?
#
loop_
_entity_poly.entity_id
_entity_poly.type
_entity_poly.pdbx_seq_one_letter_code
_entity_poly.pdbx_strand_id
1 'polypeptide(L)'
;MANLQELLLKQLLSGDALAGISQASGVATNDVSKILTSALPSLLTGATNQTASANTAASFAQALMDHSKKDTSNLTSFFGKVDKTDGAKIIGHLLGKNEADTAAEVATKAGVSKSAVSSVLAVAAPLVMSLLGKQANANGSNQNSILSTVGALLGGKDLGKIATAAIASAAISAIKKQASKK
;
A
#
# COMPACT_ATOMS: atom_id res chain seq x y z
N MET A 1 11.00 3.52 -19.10
CA MET A 1 9.69 3.08 -18.58
C MET A 1 9.47 3.73 -17.24
N ALA A 2 8.33 4.35 -17.03
CA ALA A 2 7.97 4.86 -15.72
C ALA A 2 7.90 3.68 -14.73
N ASN A 3 8.64 3.76 -13.62
CA ASN A 3 8.55 2.75 -12.59
C ASN A 3 7.26 2.95 -11.76
N LEU A 4 6.85 1.94 -11.01
CA LEU A 4 5.63 2.01 -10.20
C LEU A 4 5.62 3.20 -9.24
N GLN A 5 6.76 3.51 -8.64
CA GLN A 5 6.91 4.65 -7.74
C GLN A 5 6.58 5.97 -8.43
N GLU A 6 7.06 6.15 -9.66
CA GLU A 6 6.80 7.35 -10.46
C GLU A 6 5.32 7.46 -10.87
N LEU A 7 4.70 6.34 -11.26
CA LEU A 7 3.27 6.30 -11.55
C LEU A 7 2.42 6.63 -10.32
N LEU A 8 2.75 6.06 -9.18
CA LEU A 8 2.05 6.35 -7.91
C LEU A 8 2.24 7.80 -7.49
N LEU A 9 3.47 8.33 -7.56
CA LEU A 9 3.73 9.73 -7.27
C LEU A 9 2.93 10.65 -8.18
N LYS A 10 2.95 10.41 -9.49
CA LYS A 10 2.18 11.21 -10.45
C LYS A 10 0.69 11.22 -10.13
N GLN A 11 0.13 10.07 -9.76
CA GLN A 11 -1.28 9.96 -9.42
C GLN A 11 -1.60 10.63 -8.07
N LEU A 12 -0.76 10.41 -7.06
CA LEU A 12 -0.93 10.98 -5.71
C LEU A 12 -0.68 12.49 -5.68
N LEU A 13 0.19 13.01 -6.54
CA LEU A 13 0.51 14.43 -6.66
C LEU A 13 -0.35 15.15 -7.72
N SER A 14 -1.33 14.47 -8.31
CA SER A 14 -2.31 15.14 -9.18
C SER A 14 -3.10 16.18 -8.38
N GLY A 15 -3.53 17.25 -9.02
CA GLY A 15 -4.25 18.34 -8.36
C GLY A 15 -5.49 17.86 -7.60
N ASP A 16 -6.25 16.94 -8.17
CA ASP A 16 -7.46 16.38 -7.57
C ASP A 16 -7.14 15.49 -6.35
N ALA A 17 -6.05 14.71 -6.43
CA ALA A 17 -5.61 13.88 -5.31
C ALA A 17 -5.10 14.76 -4.15
N LEU A 18 -4.25 15.73 -4.44
CA LEU A 18 -3.73 16.66 -3.43
C LEU A 18 -4.84 17.45 -2.76
N ALA A 19 -5.80 17.99 -3.53
CA ALA A 19 -6.94 18.69 -2.99
C ALA A 19 -7.83 17.80 -2.12
N GLY A 20 -8.13 16.59 -2.59
CA GLY A 20 -8.94 15.63 -1.84
C GLY A 20 -8.27 15.17 -0.54
N ILE A 21 -6.98 14.88 -0.57
CA ILE A 21 -6.20 14.50 0.62
C ILE A 21 -6.10 15.68 1.59
N SER A 22 -5.82 16.88 1.10
CA SER A 22 -5.76 18.12 1.90
C SER A 22 -7.08 18.36 2.63
N GLN A 23 -8.18 18.30 1.92
CA GLN A 23 -9.52 18.50 2.49
C GLN A 23 -9.86 17.43 3.54
N ALA A 24 -9.59 16.16 3.24
CA ALA A 24 -9.90 15.06 4.14
C ALA A 24 -8.97 14.99 5.36
N SER A 25 -7.69 15.32 5.21
CA SER A 25 -6.71 15.30 6.31
C SER A 25 -6.68 16.58 7.15
N GLY A 26 -7.12 17.71 6.59
CA GLY A 26 -7.01 19.03 7.20
C GLY A 26 -5.60 19.63 7.13
N VAL A 27 -4.74 19.09 6.24
CA VAL A 27 -3.34 19.53 6.05
C VAL A 27 -3.20 20.29 4.74
N ALA A 28 -2.43 21.37 4.73
CA ALA A 28 -2.23 22.19 3.53
C ALA A 28 -1.69 21.37 2.36
N THR A 29 -2.17 21.65 1.15
CA THR A 29 -1.82 20.91 -0.09
C THR A 29 -0.30 20.78 -0.30
N ASN A 30 0.43 21.86 0.00
CA ASN A 30 1.89 21.88 -0.13
C ASN A 30 2.57 20.90 0.83
N ASP A 31 2.07 20.81 2.07
CA ASP A 31 2.59 19.88 3.07
C ASP A 31 2.17 18.45 2.77
N VAL A 32 0.95 18.23 2.25
CA VAL A 32 0.51 16.93 1.72
C VAL A 32 1.49 16.42 0.66
N SER A 33 1.87 17.26 -0.29
CA SER A 33 2.83 16.90 -1.35
C SER A 33 4.19 16.46 -0.77
N LYS A 34 4.73 17.23 0.18
CA LYS A 34 6.00 16.91 0.86
C LYS A 34 5.92 15.59 1.63
N ILE A 35 4.81 15.38 2.37
CA ILE A 35 4.58 14.16 3.14
C ILE A 35 4.53 12.95 2.20
N LEU A 36 3.74 12.99 1.15
CA LEU A 36 3.59 11.89 0.21
C LEU A 36 4.91 11.54 -0.49
N THR A 37 5.66 12.56 -0.94
CA THR A 37 6.95 12.36 -1.58
C THR A 37 7.96 11.70 -0.63
N SER A 38 7.96 12.10 0.65
CA SER A 38 8.87 11.56 1.66
C SER A 38 8.46 10.18 2.17
N ALA A 39 7.16 9.90 2.25
CA ALA A 39 6.62 8.66 2.82
C ALA A 39 6.52 7.52 1.80
N LEU A 40 6.36 7.82 0.51
CA LEU A 40 6.09 6.79 -0.50
C LEU A 40 7.14 5.67 -0.54
N PRO A 41 8.47 5.95 -0.47
CA PRO A 41 9.47 4.89 -0.43
C PRO A 41 9.28 3.93 0.74
N SER A 42 8.94 4.44 1.93
CA SER A 42 8.70 3.63 3.12
C SER A 42 7.42 2.78 2.99
N LEU A 43 6.36 3.34 2.39
CA LEU A 43 5.12 2.61 2.12
C LEU A 43 5.34 1.48 1.11
N LEU A 44 6.13 1.72 0.06
CA LEU A 44 6.47 0.69 -0.94
C LEU A 44 7.35 -0.41 -0.34
N THR A 45 8.31 -0.04 0.52
CA THR A 45 9.10 -1.01 1.28
C THR A 45 8.22 -1.85 2.19
N GLY A 46 7.26 -1.24 2.88
CA GLY A 46 6.27 -1.94 3.68
C GLY A 46 5.45 -2.93 2.85
N ALA A 47 4.94 -2.51 1.71
CA ALA A 47 4.22 -3.39 0.79
C ALA A 47 5.07 -4.57 0.30
N THR A 48 6.35 -4.33 0.00
CA THR A 48 7.31 -5.39 -0.35
C THR A 48 7.45 -6.40 0.78
N ASN A 49 7.60 -5.95 2.02
CA ASN A 49 7.71 -6.83 3.18
C ASN A 49 6.45 -7.67 3.40
N GLN A 50 5.26 -7.09 3.15
CA GLN A 50 4.00 -7.85 3.23
C GLN A 50 3.92 -8.96 2.18
N THR A 51 4.40 -8.71 0.96
CA THR A 51 4.42 -9.73 -0.10
C THR A 51 5.48 -10.81 0.14
N ALA A 52 6.58 -10.49 0.78
CA ALA A 52 7.68 -11.41 1.08
C ALA A 52 7.40 -12.33 2.28
N SER A 53 6.46 -11.95 3.15
CA SER A 53 6.13 -12.73 4.35
C SER A 53 5.02 -13.74 4.08
N ALA A 54 5.29 -15.02 4.26
CA ALA A 54 4.31 -16.11 4.10
C ALA A 54 3.04 -15.92 4.97
N ASN A 55 3.19 -15.29 6.14
CA ASN A 55 2.09 -15.10 7.08
C ASN A 55 1.15 -13.95 6.67
N THR A 56 1.65 -12.96 5.93
CA THR A 56 0.90 -11.75 5.58
C THR A 56 0.55 -11.65 4.10
N ALA A 57 1.27 -12.37 3.23
CA ALA A 57 1.11 -12.29 1.79
C ALA A 57 -0.33 -12.52 1.31
N ALA A 58 -0.99 -13.57 1.81
CA ALA A 58 -2.36 -13.91 1.39
C ALA A 58 -3.38 -12.83 1.82
N SER A 59 -3.30 -12.36 3.07
CA SER A 59 -4.18 -11.30 3.57
C SER A 59 -3.90 -9.95 2.91
N PHE A 60 -2.64 -9.66 2.60
CA PHE A 60 -2.27 -8.47 1.85
C PHE A 60 -2.79 -8.50 0.40
N ALA A 61 -2.67 -9.65 -0.28
CA ALA A 61 -3.24 -9.83 -1.61
C ALA A 61 -4.77 -9.66 -1.61
N GLN A 62 -5.46 -10.21 -0.61
CA GLN A 62 -6.90 -10.03 -0.46
C GLN A 62 -7.27 -8.56 -0.26
N ALA A 63 -6.54 -7.85 0.60
CA ALA A 63 -6.75 -6.42 0.81
C ALA A 63 -6.53 -5.61 -0.48
N LEU A 64 -5.51 -5.93 -1.27
CA LEU A 64 -5.28 -5.32 -2.59
C LEU A 64 -6.44 -5.58 -3.55
N MET A 65 -6.96 -6.81 -3.59
CA MET A 65 -8.12 -7.16 -4.42
C MET A 65 -9.36 -6.35 -4.03
N ASP A 66 -9.63 -6.22 -2.74
CA ASP A 66 -10.79 -5.49 -2.25
C ASP A 66 -10.68 -3.99 -2.51
N HIS A 67 -9.50 -3.42 -2.30
CA HIS A 67 -9.24 -2.02 -2.63
C HIS A 67 -9.21 -1.74 -4.13
N SER A 68 -8.82 -2.70 -4.97
CA SER A 68 -8.81 -2.54 -6.44
C SER A 68 -10.21 -2.31 -7.03
N LYS A 69 -11.24 -2.78 -6.35
CA LYS A 69 -12.65 -2.60 -6.74
C LYS A 69 -13.18 -1.20 -6.46
N LYS A 70 -12.48 -0.41 -5.62
CA LYS A 70 -12.92 0.95 -5.29
C LYS A 70 -12.82 1.85 -6.52
N ASP A 71 -13.85 2.67 -6.73
CA ASP A 71 -13.85 3.64 -7.81
C ASP A 71 -12.90 4.80 -7.49
N THR A 72 -11.87 4.94 -8.29
CA THR A 72 -10.88 6.01 -8.21
C THR A 72 -10.95 6.97 -9.41
N SER A 73 -12.01 6.88 -10.23
CA SER A 73 -12.21 7.77 -11.38
C SER A 73 -12.54 9.20 -10.95
N ASN A 74 -13.22 9.36 -9.80
CA ASN A 74 -13.52 10.64 -9.18
C ASN A 74 -12.87 10.70 -7.79
N LEU A 75 -11.70 11.31 -7.69
CA LEU A 75 -10.93 11.37 -6.44
C LEU A 75 -11.61 12.21 -5.36
N THR A 76 -12.33 13.25 -5.71
CA THR A 76 -13.11 14.06 -4.75
C THR A 76 -14.16 13.18 -4.05
N SER A 77 -14.91 12.42 -4.81
CA SER A 77 -15.89 11.47 -4.27
C SER A 77 -15.24 10.34 -3.49
N PHE A 78 -14.09 9.86 -3.95
CA PHE A 78 -13.31 8.84 -3.25
C PHE A 78 -12.87 9.31 -1.87
N PHE A 79 -12.24 10.48 -1.78
CA PHE A 79 -11.76 11.02 -0.51
C PHE A 79 -12.88 11.46 0.44
N GLY A 80 -14.02 11.86 -0.10
CA GLY A 80 -15.21 12.15 0.71
C GLY A 80 -15.79 10.93 1.44
N LYS A 81 -15.42 9.72 1.01
CA LYS A 81 -15.87 8.43 1.58
C LYS A 81 -14.75 7.66 2.29
N VAL A 82 -13.55 8.22 2.37
CA VAL A 82 -12.41 7.54 3.02
C VAL A 82 -12.65 7.41 4.52
N ASP A 83 -12.58 6.18 5.00
CA ASP A 83 -12.51 5.89 6.43
C ASP A 83 -11.04 6.01 6.90
N LYS A 84 -10.77 7.02 7.69
CA LYS A 84 -9.44 7.27 8.28
C LYS A 84 -9.01 6.14 9.23
N THR A 85 -9.96 5.47 9.86
CA THR A 85 -9.70 4.33 10.75
C THR A 85 -9.19 3.15 9.94
N ASP A 86 -9.82 2.87 8.80
CA ASP A 86 -9.35 1.86 7.85
C ASP A 86 -7.97 2.23 7.28
N GLY A 87 -7.79 3.48 6.89
CA GLY A 87 -6.50 3.99 6.43
C GLY A 87 -5.38 3.87 7.46
N ALA A 88 -5.64 4.17 8.73
CA ALA A 88 -4.68 3.99 9.81
C ALA A 88 -4.31 2.51 10.00
N LYS A 89 -5.27 1.58 9.91
CA LYS A 89 -4.99 0.14 9.94
C LYS A 89 -4.11 -0.29 8.77
N ILE A 90 -4.37 0.21 7.58
CA ILE A 90 -3.52 -0.07 6.39
C ILE A 90 -2.09 0.39 6.65
N ILE A 91 -1.89 1.59 7.18
CA ILE A 91 -0.56 2.12 7.52
C ILE A 91 0.10 1.26 8.59
N GLY A 92 -0.62 0.90 9.65
CA GLY A 92 -0.12 -0.01 10.70
C GLY A 92 0.31 -1.36 10.14
N HIS A 93 -0.42 -1.91 9.18
CA HIS A 93 -0.02 -3.16 8.50
C HIS A 93 1.20 -2.97 7.60
N LEU A 94 1.28 -1.89 6.83
CA LEU A 94 2.39 -1.63 5.93
C LEU A 94 3.69 -1.32 6.65
N LEU A 95 3.64 -0.48 7.67
CA LEU A 95 4.82 0.00 8.39
C LEU A 95 5.12 -0.82 9.66
N GLY A 96 4.09 -1.47 10.22
CA GLY A 96 4.23 -2.30 11.42
C GLY A 96 4.87 -1.53 12.58
N LYS A 97 5.88 -2.12 13.20
CA LYS A 97 6.62 -1.51 14.32
C LYS A 97 7.35 -0.20 13.94
N ASN A 98 7.58 0.03 12.66
CA ASN A 98 8.30 1.19 12.14
C ASN A 98 7.37 2.39 11.84
N GLU A 99 6.07 2.28 12.11
CA GLU A 99 5.10 3.35 11.82
C GLU A 99 5.46 4.66 12.52
N ALA A 100 5.75 4.61 13.82
CA ALA A 100 6.09 5.80 14.62
C ALA A 100 7.41 6.44 14.17
N ASP A 101 8.41 5.62 13.84
CA ASP A 101 9.71 6.09 13.38
C ASP A 101 9.62 6.67 11.97
N THR A 102 8.88 6.02 11.08
CA THR A 102 8.60 6.52 9.73
C THR A 102 7.84 7.84 9.78
N ALA A 103 6.82 7.95 10.64
CA ALA A 103 6.08 9.20 10.81
C ALA A 103 6.98 10.34 11.34
N ALA A 104 7.91 10.03 12.26
CA ALA A 104 8.88 10.99 12.77
C ALA A 104 9.88 11.45 11.70
N GLU A 105 10.40 10.51 10.92
CA GLU A 105 11.33 10.79 9.82
C GLU A 105 10.68 11.64 8.74
N VAL A 106 9.48 11.27 8.31
CA VAL A 106 8.70 12.02 7.31
C VAL A 106 8.36 13.42 7.84
N ALA A 107 7.96 13.55 9.11
CA ALA A 107 7.65 14.83 9.73
C ALA A 107 8.86 15.76 9.70
N THR A 108 10.04 15.24 10.03
CA THR A 108 11.30 16.00 9.98
C THR A 108 11.64 16.42 8.56
N LYS A 109 11.56 15.51 7.59
CA LYS A 109 11.87 15.79 6.17
C LYS A 109 10.89 16.79 5.54
N ALA A 110 9.62 16.67 5.86
CA ALA A 110 8.57 17.55 5.32
C ALA A 110 8.43 18.88 6.08
N GLY A 111 9.02 19.00 7.27
CA GLY A 111 8.89 20.18 8.12
C GLY A 111 7.49 20.35 8.72
N VAL A 112 6.84 19.25 9.09
CA VAL A 112 5.45 19.22 9.60
C VAL A 112 5.37 18.41 10.90
N SER A 113 4.21 18.45 11.56
CA SER A 113 3.99 17.63 12.77
C SER A 113 3.78 16.14 12.42
N LYS A 114 4.11 15.22 13.34
CA LYS A 114 3.80 13.79 13.21
C LYS A 114 2.30 13.54 13.03
N SER A 115 1.46 14.33 13.69
CA SER A 115 0.00 14.25 13.58
C SER A 115 -0.46 14.57 12.15
N ALA A 116 0.13 15.58 11.50
CA ALA A 116 -0.14 15.88 10.10
C ALA A 116 0.25 14.72 9.18
N VAL A 117 1.42 14.12 9.41
CA VAL A 117 1.89 12.95 8.66
C VAL A 117 0.89 11.79 8.81
N SER A 118 0.53 11.42 10.04
CA SER A 118 -0.41 10.31 10.30
C SER A 118 -1.77 10.56 9.65
N SER A 119 -2.28 11.79 9.71
CA SER A 119 -3.55 12.16 9.08
C SER A 119 -3.51 12.05 7.55
N VAL A 120 -2.44 12.54 6.93
CA VAL A 120 -2.26 12.46 5.47
C VAL A 120 -2.11 11.01 5.03
N LEU A 121 -1.29 10.22 5.73
CA LEU A 121 -1.07 8.82 5.39
C LEU A 121 -2.35 7.98 5.55
N ALA A 122 -3.13 8.20 6.61
CA ALA A 122 -4.40 7.50 6.81
C ALA A 122 -5.43 7.80 5.72
N VAL A 123 -5.42 9.02 5.17
CA VAL A 123 -6.28 9.40 4.04
C VAL A 123 -5.76 8.84 2.71
N ALA A 124 -4.44 8.87 2.51
CA ALA A 124 -3.81 8.44 1.26
C ALA A 124 -3.71 6.91 1.12
N ALA A 125 -3.61 6.17 2.23
CA ALA A 125 -3.36 4.72 2.22
C ALA A 125 -4.40 3.92 1.42
N PRO A 126 -5.73 4.14 1.54
CA PRO A 126 -6.71 3.44 0.72
C PRO A 126 -6.55 3.71 -0.78
N LEU A 127 -6.12 4.91 -1.18
CA LEU A 127 -5.83 5.22 -2.58
C LEU A 127 -4.58 4.47 -3.06
N VAL A 128 -3.52 4.45 -2.27
CA VAL A 128 -2.29 3.70 -2.59
C VAL A 128 -2.62 2.22 -2.77
N MET A 129 -3.39 1.62 -1.85
CA MET A 129 -3.84 0.23 -1.96
C MET A 129 -4.70 -0.01 -3.21
N SER A 130 -5.60 0.93 -3.54
CA SER A 130 -6.43 0.82 -4.75
C SER A 130 -5.60 0.87 -6.02
N LEU A 131 -4.63 1.76 -6.10
CA LEU A 131 -3.74 1.88 -7.26
C LEU A 131 -2.82 0.66 -7.40
N LEU A 132 -2.23 0.19 -6.31
CA LEU A 132 -1.43 -1.04 -6.28
C LEU A 132 -2.27 -2.25 -6.69
N GLY A 133 -3.48 -2.37 -6.14
CA GLY A 133 -4.39 -3.46 -6.45
C GLY A 133 -4.85 -3.46 -7.91
N LYS A 134 -5.16 -2.30 -8.47
CA LYS A 134 -5.51 -2.17 -9.90
C LYS A 134 -4.36 -2.53 -10.82
N GLN A 135 -3.16 -2.06 -10.49
CA GLN A 135 -1.95 -2.37 -11.27
C GLN A 135 -1.63 -3.87 -11.21
N ALA A 136 -1.75 -4.47 -10.04
CA ALA A 136 -1.55 -5.90 -9.86
C ALA A 136 -2.61 -6.74 -10.59
N ASN A 137 -3.86 -6.30 -10.55
CA ASN A 137 -5.00 -6.99 -11.15
C ASN A 137 -4.99 -6.95 -12.68
N ALA A 138 -4.33 -5.95 -13.28
CA ALA A 138 -4.14 -5.87 -14.74
C ALA A 138 -3.39 -7.09 -15.33
N ASN A 139 -2.60 -7.78 -14.50
CA ASN A 139 -1.81 -8.96 -14.89
C ASN A 139 -2.39 -10.28 -14.38
N GLY A 140 -3.58 -10.28 -13.78
CA GLY A 140 -4.28 -11.48 -13.31
C GLY A 140 -5.00 -11.27 -11.97
N SER A 141 -6.19 -11.83 -11.85
CA SER A 141 -7.12 -11.55 -10.75
C SER A 141 -7.05 -12.55 -9.58
N ASN A 142 -6.08 -13.46 -9.55
CA ASN A 142 -5.90 -14.38 -8.42
C ASN A 142 -4.79 -13.90 -7.47
N GLN A 143 -4.84 -14.36 -6.23
CA GLN A 143 -3.90 -13.94 -5.19
C GLN A 143 -2.42 -14.13 -5.59
N ASN A 144 -2.10 -15.25 -6.24
CA ASN A 144 -0.74 -15.56 -6.66
C ASN A 144 -0.23 -14.59 -7.73
N SER A 145 -1.08 -14.28 -8.72
CA SER A 145 -0.76 -13.31 -9.77
C SER A 145 -0.58 -11.90 -9.20
N ILE A 146 -1.43 -11.50 -8.24
CA ILE A 146 -1.33 -10.20 -7.58
C ILE A 146 -0.02 -10.09 -6.80
N LEU A 147 0.33 -11.08 -5.99
CA LEU A 147 1.57 -11.07 -5.21
C LEU A 147 2.81 -11.10 -6.11
N SER A 148 2.80 -11.91 -7.15
CA SER A 148 3.88 -11.96 -8.14
C SER A 148 4.06 -10.62 -8.85
N THR A 149 2.96 -9.99 -9.26
CA THR A 149 2.99 -8.69 -9.94
C THR A 149 3.45 -7.57 -9.01
N VAL A 150 2.92 -7.52 -7.79
CA VAL A 150 3.34 -6.51 -6.79
C VAL A 150 4.81 -6.70 -6.43
N GLY A 151 5.25 -7.93 -6.21
CA GLY A 151 6.65 -8.25 -5.96
C GLY A 151 7.57 -7.81 -7.11
N ALA A 152 7.19 -8.08 -8.35
CA ALA A 152 7.93 -7.66 -9.53
C ALA A 152 7.95 -6.13 -9.71
N LEU A 153 6.82 -5.45 -9.42
CA LEU A 153 6.70 -4.00 -9.54
C LEU A 153 7.50 -3.25 -8.47
N LEU A 154 7.55 -3.79 -7.24
CA LEU A 154 8.18 -3.14 -6.10
C LEU A 154 9.67 -3.45 -5.96
N GLY A 155 10.11 -4.63 -6.33
CA GLY A 155 11.45 -5.10 -6.01
C GLY A 155 12.26 -5.75 -7.13
N GLY A 156 11.78 -5.77 -8.34
CA GLY A 156 12.46 -6.42 -9.45
C GLY A 156 12.29 -7.95 -9.47
N LYS A 157 13.06 -8.62 -10.34
CA LYS A 157 12.83 -10.02 -10.75
C LYS A 157 12.88 -11.06 -9.64
N ASP A 158 13.54 -10.78 -8.52
CA ASP A 158 13.78 -11.77 -7.47
C ASP A 158 12.69 -11.84 -6.41
N LEU A 159 12.00 -10.73 -6.12
CA LEU A 159 10.94 -10.70 -5.11
C LEU A 159 9.66 -11.41 -5.58
N GLY A 160 9.37 -11.41 -6.86
CA GLY A 160 8.27 -12.20 -7.43
C GLY A 160 8.45 -13.70 -7.19
N LYS A 161 9.67 -14.20 -7.30
CA LYS A 161 10.01 -15.62 -7.01
C LYS A 161 9.90 -15.96 -5.52
N ILE A 162 10.30 -15.06 -4.65
CA ILE A 162 10.22 -15.24 -3.18
C ILE A 162 8.76 -15.27 -2.73
N ALA A 163 7.92 -14.36 -3.23
CA ALA A 163 6.49 -14.34 -2.93
C ALA A 163 5.79 -15.64 -3.38
N THR A 164 6.10 -16.12 -4.59
CA THR A 164 5.55 -17.37 -5.12
C THR A 164 6.04 -18.58 -4.31
N ALA A 165 7.32 -18.62 -3.94
CA ALA A 165 7.89 -19.68 -3.10
C ALA A 165 7.29 -19.69 -1.69
N ALA A 166 7.06 -18.52 -1.09
CA ALA A 166 6.45 -18.40 0.23
C ALA A 166 4.99 -18.93 0.25
N ILE A 167 4.23 -18.65 -0.80
CA ILE A 167 2.85 -19.16 -0.95
C ILE A 167 2.85 -20.66 -1.19
N ALA A 168 3.73 -21.17 -2.04
CA ALA A 168 3.88 -22.61 -2.26
C ALA A 168 4.26 -23.35 -0.96
N SER A 169 5.15 -22.79 -0.16
CA SER A 169 5.52 -23.33 1.15
C SER A 169 4.36 -23.33 2.14
N ALA A 170 3.55 -22.29 2.18
CA ALA A 170 2.35 -22.20 3.02
C ALA A 170 1.28 -23.23 2.59
N ALA A 171 1.06 -23.42 1.29
CA ALA A 171 0.16 -24.41 0.74
C ALA A 171 0.62 -25.85 1.06
N ILE A 172 1.89 -26.14 0.92
CA ILE A 172 2.50 -27.44 1.27
C ILE A 172 2.37 -27.71 2.77
N SER A 173 2.58 -26.72 3.62
CA SER A 173 2.42 -26.84 5.07
C SER A 173 0.96 -27.09 5.47
N ALA A 174 -0.01 -26.47 4.81
CA ALA A 174 -1.43 -26.70 5.03
C ALA A 174 -1.87 -28.11 4.61
N ILE A 175 -1.37 -28.62 3.47
CA ILE A 175 -1.62 -29.98 2.99
C ILE A 175 -1.00 -31.01 3.93
N LYS A 176 0.23 -30.78 4.40
CA LYS A 176 0.91 -31.66 5.36
C LYS A 176 0.19 -31.74 6.70
N LYS A 177 -0.41 -30.64 7.16
CA LYS A 177 -1.20 -30.58 8.39
C LYS A 177 -2.53 -31.32 8.27
N GLN A 178 -3.15 -31.36 7.09
CA GLN A 178 -4.35 -32.16 6.82
C GLN A 178 -4.06 -33.66 6.69
N ALA A 179 -2.94 -34.04 6.10
CA ALA A 179 -2.50 -35.45 5.98
C ALA A 179 -2.13 -36.05 7.32
N SER A 180 -1.71 -35.28 8.31
CA SER A 180 -1.35 -35.72 9.67
C SER A 180 -2.56 -35.92 10.60
N LYS A 181 -3.80 -35.62 10.16
CA LYS A 181 -5.03 -35.76 10.96
C LYS A 181 -5.86 -37.01 10.64
N LYS A 182 -5.36 -37.94 9.86
CA LYS A 182 -6.01 -39.24 9.62
C LYS A 182 -5.40 -40.33 10.47
#